data_0b0e6b4d5d15c02d7f4ca0c3bf5c078f
#
_entry.id   0b0e6b4d5d15c02d7f4ca0c3bf5c078f
#
_cell.length_a   1.000
_cell.length_b   1.000
_cell.length_c   1.000
_cell.angle_alpha   90.00
_cell.angle_beta   90.00
_cell.angle_gamma   90.00
#
_symmetry.space_group_name_H-M   'P 1'
#
loop_
_entity.id
_entity.type
_entity.pdbx_description
1 polymer ?
#
loop_
_entity_poly.entity_id
_entity_poly.type
_entity_poly.pdbx_seq_one_letter_code
_entity_poly.pdbx_strand_id
1 'polypeptide(L)'
;MKKKKFELEVPGGANRVLLHTCCAPCSSAIIECMMQHDIQPVIYYCNPNIYPHEEYLIRKDECTRYARSLGLEIIDADYDHEAWLGGICGLENEPERGGRCLKCFKLRLAETARYAHEHGFTVITTTLASSRWKSLDQINEAGRWAVEPYPEVVWWEQNWRKGGLSERRIAIIKEYDFYNQQYCGCEFSMRKEQV
;
A
#
# COMPACT_ATOMS: atom_id res chain seq x y z
N MET A 1 -27.05 -11.84 16.23
CA MET A 1 -25.86 -11.21 16.81
C MET A 1 -25.44 -10.07 15.90
N LYS A 2 -25.51 -8.80 16.33
CA LYS A 2 -24.95 -7.68 15.56
C LYS A 2 -23.42 -7.86 15.53
N LYS A 3 -22.84 -8.05 14.33
CA LYS A 3 -21.37 -8.04 14.18
C LYS A 3 -20.88 -6.70 14.73
N LYS A 4 -19.95 -6.73 15.69
CA LYS A 4 -19.31 -5.51 16.22
C LYS A 4 -18.72 -4.79 15.02
N LYS A 5 -19.14 -3.53 14.79
CA LYS A 5 -18.63 -2.71 13.68
C LYS A 5 -17.11 -2.57 13.92
N PHE A 6 -16.31 -2.78 12.89
CA PHE A 6 -14.86 -2.55 12.97
C PHE A 6 -14.65 -1.04 13.09
N GLU A 7 -14.17 -0.59 14.24
CA GLU A 7 -13.96 0.84 14.52
C GLU A 7 -12.58 1.24 14.03
N LEU A 8 -12.51 2.38 13.32
CA LEU A 8 -11.26 2.99 12.89
C LEU A 8 -11.00 4.24 13.71
N GLU A 9 -9.86 4.28 14.39
CA GLU A 9 -9.37 5.45 15.09
C GLU A 9 -8.23 6.08 14.28
N VAL A 10 -8.54 7.18 13.60
CA VAL A 10 -7.54 7.91 12.82
C VAL A 10 -6.75 8.83 13.75
N PRO A 11 -5.42 8.84 13.71
CA PRO A 11 -4.61 9.76 14.49
C PRO A 11 -5.06 11.21 14.28
N GLY A 12 -5.21 11.95 15.40
CA GLY A 12 -5.65 13.35 15.36
C GLY A 12 -7.06 13.58 14.82
N GLY A 13 -7.86 12.53 14.61
CA GLY A 13 -9.21 12.65 14.05
C GLY A 13 -9.25 13.14 12.60
N ALA A 14 -8.17 12.95 11.85
CA ALA A 14 -8.10 13.37 10.47
C ALA A 14 -9.14 12.64 9.60
N ASN A 15 -9.87 13.36 8.78
CA ASN A 15 -10.83 12.80 7.82
C ASN A 15 -10.24 12.65 6.40
N ARG A 16 -9.04 13.16 6.15
CA ARG A 16 -8.30 13.04 4.88
C ARG A 16 -6.96 12.37 5.13
N VAL A 17 -6.74 11.22 4.51
CA VAL A 17 -5.58 10.35 4.74
C VAL A 17 -4.89 10.02 3.44
N LEU A 18 -3.57 10.12 3.39
CA LEU A 18 -2.78 9.64 2.24
C LEU A 18 -2.58 8.14 2.37
N LEU A 19 -3.18 7.37 1.47
CA LEU A 19 -3.14 5.91 1.45
C LEU A 19 -2.14 5.40 0.41
N HIS A 20 -0.95 5.03 0.85
CA HIS A 20 -0.01 4.31 -0.03
C HIS A 20 -0.62 2.99 -0.50
N THR A 21 -0.73 2.82 -1.83
CA THR A 21 -1.46 1.71 -2.44
C THR A 21 -0.58 0.92 -3.39
N CYS A 22 -0.58 -0.42 -3.22
CA CYS A 22 0.22 -1.31 -4.06
C CYS A 22 -0.55 -1.89 -5.26
N CYS A 23 -1.86 -2.07 -5.15
CA CYS A 23 -2.72 -2.62 -6.21
C CYS A 23 -4.20 -2.52 -5.80
N ALA A 24 -5.13 -2.56 -6.75
CA ALA A 24 -6.56 -2.51 -6.48
C ALA A 24 -7.06 -3.65 -5.58
N PRO A 25 -6.69 -4.93 -5.80
CA PRO A 25 -7.09 -6.01 -4.91
C PRO A 25 -6.71 -5.81 -3.44
N CYS A 26 -5.56 -5.18 -3.17
CA CYS A 26 -5.11 -4.96 -1.79
C CYS A 26 -5.78 -3.76 -1.12
N SER A 27 -6.19 -2.76 -1.90
CA SER A 27 -6.71 -1.49 -1.40
C SER A 27 -8.24 -1.45 -1.29
N SER A 28 -8.95 -2.22 -2.11
CA SER A 28 -10.40 -2.07 -2.32
C SER A 28 -11.22 -2.13 -1.02
N ALA A 29 -11.06 -3.16 -0.22
CA ALA A 29 -11.80 -3.29 1.04
C ALA A 29 -11.38 -2.25 2.09
N ILE A 30 -10.13 -1.78 2.06
CA ILE A 30 -9.63 -0.71 2.93
C ILE A 30 -10.29 0.61 2.56
N ILE A 31 -10.31 0.95 1.28
CA ILE A 31 -10.94 2.16 0.74
C ILE A 31 -12.43 2.19 1.11
N GLU A 32 -13.14 1.09 0.85
CA GLU A 32 -14.56 0.98 1.21
C GLU A 32 -14.78 1.15 2.71
N CYS A 33 -13.93 0.53 3.54
CA CYS A 33 -14.00 0.65 4.99
C CYS A 33 -13.74 2.08 5.46
N MET A 34 -12.73 2.77 4.90
CA MET A 34 -12.45 4.17 5.22
C MET A 34 -13.65 5.06 4.86
N MET A 35 -14.20 4.94 3.65
CA MET A 35 -15.35 5.73 3.21
C MET A 35 -16.59 5.49 4.08
N GLN A 36 -16.82 4.26 4.55
CA GLN A 36 -17.91 3.92 5.51
C GLN A 36 -17.72 4.55 6.89
N HIS A 37 -16.56 5.07 7.21
CA HIS A 37 -16.23 5.77 8.45
C HIS A 37 -15.97 7.28 8.21
N ASP A 38 -16.47 7.82 7.11
CA ASP A 38 -16.32 9.24 6.73
C ASP A 38 -14.85 9.70 6.60
N ILE A 39 -13.95 8.74 6.34
CA ILE A 39 -12.55 9.01 6.04
C ILE A 39 -12.39 9.03 4.51
N GLN A 40 -11.86 10.13 3.98
CA GLN A 40 -11.59 10.28 2.56
C GLN A 40 -10.12 9.92 2.26
N PRO A 41 -9.82 8.71 1.71
CA PRO A 41 -8.47 8.39 1.30
C PRO A 41 -8.12 9.12 0.00
N VAL A 42 -6.91 9.66 -0.05
CA VAL A 42 -6.25 10.04 -1.30
C VAL A 42 -5.27 8.92 -1.63
N ILE A 43 -5.43 8.34 -2.80
CA ILE A 43 -4.66 7.17 -3.20
C ILE A 43 -3.29 7.62 -3.70
N TYR A 44 -2.23 7.12 -3.07
CA TYR A 44 -0.86 7.36 -3.50
C TYR A 44 -0.24 6.09 -4.07
N TYR A 45 -0.10 6.03 -5.39
CA TYR A 45 0.44 4.88 -6.09
C TYR A 45 1.94 5.02 -6.28
N CYS A 46 2.73 4.48 -5.32
CA CYS A 46 4.19 4.52 -5.31
C CYS A 46 4.75 3.10 -5.28
N ASN A 47 5.09 2.54 -6.42
CA ASN A 47 5.48 1.13 -6.57
C ASN A 47 6.67 0.94 -7.52
N PRO A 48 7.83 1.58 -7.29
CA PRO A 48 8.99 1.45 -8.17
C PRO A 48 9.58 0.03 -8.18
N ASN A 49 9.19 -0.80 -7.22
CA ASN A 49 9.60 -2.19 -7.12
C ASN A 49 8.91 -3.13 -8.11
N ILE A 50 7.83 -2.72 -8.76
CA ILE A 50 7.09 -3.63 -9.64
C ILE A 50 7.84 -3.81 -10.96
N TYR A 51 8.08 -5.08 -11.30
CA TYR A 51 8.78 -5.50 -12.51
C TYR A 51 8.05 -6.72 -13.12
N PRO A 52 7.96 -6.83 -14.46
CA PRO A 52 8.40 -5.84 -15.45
C PRO A 52 7.51 -4.58 -15.49
N HIS A 53 7.88 -3.58 -16.30
CA HIS A 53 7.14 -2.32 -16.40
C HIS A 53 5.69 -2.51 -16.86
N GLU A 54 5.42 -3.50 -17.70
CA GLU A 54 4.07 -3.86 -18.13
C GLU A 54 3.19 -4.26 -16.95
N GLU A 55 3.73 -5.01 -15.98
CA GLU A 55 3.02 -5.39 -14.76
C GLU A 55 2.73 -4.18 -13.87
N TYR A 56 3.66 -3.21 -13.82
CA TYR A 56 3.43 -1.94 -13.13
C TYR A 56 2.25 -1.19 -13.76
N LEU A 57 2.21 -1.09 -15.09
CA LEU A 57 1.12 -0.41 -15.81
C LEU A 57 -0.22 -1.07 -15.59
N ILE A 58 -0.31 -2.40 -15.68
CA ILE A 58 -1.55 -3.16 -15.44
C ILE A 58 -2.11 -2.84 -14.05
N ARG A 59 -1.27 -2.92 -13.00
CA ARG A 59 -1.70 -2.66 -11.62
C ARG A 59 -2.06 -1.19 -11.40
N LYS A 60 -1.34 -0.26 -12.02
CA LYS A 60 -1.62 1.18 -11.96
C LYS A 60 -2.95 1.53 -12.59
N ASP A 61 -3.18 1.06 -13.81
CA ASP A 61 -4.40 1.36 -14.56
C ASP A 61 -5.63 0.82 -13.83
N GLU A 62 -5.53 -0.35 -13.23
CA GLU A 62 -6.60 -0.92 -12.43
C GLU A 62 -6.86 -0.13 -11.14
N CYS A 63 -5.82 0.28 -10.42
CA CYS A 63 -5.95 1.19 -9.27
C CYS A 63 -6.63 2.50 -9.66
N THR A 64 -6.22 3.06 -10.81
CA THR A 64 -6.76 4.31 -11.34
C THR A 64 -8.24 4.15 -11.71
N ARG A 65 -8.58 3.08 -12.42
CA ARG A 65 -9.95 2.75 -12.78
C ARG A 65 -10.86 2.64 -11.54
N TYR A 66 -10.38 1.91 -10.52
CA TYR A 66 -11.14 1.71 -9.30
C TYR A 66 -11.29 3.01 -8.48
N ALA A 67 -10.21 3.75 -8.25
CA ALA A 67 -10.28 5.02 -7.53
C ALA A 67 -11.25 6.01 -8.20
N ARG A 68 -11.17 6.16 -9.52
CA ARG A 68 -12.05 7.03 -10.30
C ARG A 68 -13.52 6.60 -10.24
N SER A 69 -13.79 5.30 -10.24
CA SER A 69 -15.16 4.78 -10.12
C SER A 69 -15.82 5.13 -8.77
N LEU A 70 -15.01 5.40 -7.74
CA LEU A 70 -15.45 5.83 -6.42
C LEU A 70 -15.39 7.35 -6.23
N GLY A 71 -14.98 8.11 -7.24
CA GLY A 71 -14.80 9.56 -7.16
C GLY A 71 -13.61 9.99 -6.29
N LEU A 72 -12.61 9.11 -6.10
CA LEU A 72 -11.44 9.37 -5.29
C LEU A 72 -10.28 9.92 -6.12
N GLU A 73 -9.50 10.78 -5.48
CA GLU A 73 -8.23 11.28 -6.01
C GLU A 73 -7.18 10.15 -6.00
N ILE A 74 -6.45 10.01 -7.10
CA ILE A 74 -5.30 9.13 -7.20
C ILE A 74 -4.11 9.90 -7.75
N ILE A 75 -2.99 9.77 -7.07
CA ILE A 75 -1.71 10.38 -7.40
C ILE A 75 -0.77 9.26 -7.83
N ASP A 76 -0.22 9.39 -9.02
CA ASP A 76 0.78 8.50 -9.57
C ASP A 76 2.17 9.07 -9.25
N ALA A 77 2.90 8.41 -8.37
CA ALA A 77 4.30 8.73 -8.13
C ALA A 77 5.13 8.22 -9.30
N ASP A 78 6.19 8.95 -9.63
CA ASP A 78 7.10 8.57 -10.71
C ASP A 78 7.63 7.16 -10.53
N TYR A 79 7.65 6.39 -11.62
CA TYR A 79 8.21 5.05 -11.65
C TYR A 79 9.70 5.12 -11.97
N ASP A 80 10.54 4.88 -10.96
CA ASP A 80 11.98 4.78 -11.09
C ASP A 80 12.47 3.44 -10.51
N HIS A 81 12.42 2.40 -11.33
CA HIS A 81 12.84 1.06 -10.94
C HIS A 81 14.36 0.96 -10.74
N GLU A 82 15.14 1.68 -11.53
CA GLU A 82 16.60 1.71 -11.41
C GLU A 82 17.03 2.33 -10.07
N ALA A 83 16.43 3.44 -9.66
CA ALA A 83 16.68 4.02 -8.35
C ALA A 83 16.27 3.06 -7.22
N TRP A 84 15.16 2.33 -7.39
CA TRP A 84 14.76 1.32 -6.40
C TRP A 84 15.76 0.17 -6.33
N LEU A 85 16.25 -0.36 -7.46
CA LEU A 85 17.32 -1.37 -7.52
C LEU A 85 18.59 -0.89 -6.81
N GLY A 86 19.03 0.34 -7.11
CA GLY A 86 20.13 0.96 -6.40
C GLY A 86 19.92 1.03 -4.89
N GLY A 87 18.69 1.32 -4.48
CA GLY A 87 18.31 1.41 -3.06
C GLY A 87 18.36 0.08 -2.32
N ILE A 88 18.20 -1.06 -2.99
CA ILE A 88 18.26 -2.41 -2.40
C ILE A 88 19.56 -3.15 -2.70
N CYS A 89 20.54 -2.47 -3.30
CA CYS A 89 21.82 -3.06 -3.66
C CYS A 89 22.47 -3.80 -2.49
N GLY A 90 22.95 -5.02 -2.76
CA GLY A 90 23.53 -5.92 -1.75
C GLY A 90 22.50 -6.77 -0.98
N LEU A 91 21.19 -6.59 -1.24
CA LEU A 91 20.12 -7.36 -0.60
C LEU A 91 19.36 -8.26 -1.58
N GLU A 92 19.85 -8.43 -2.80
CA GLU A 92 19.17 -9.16 -3.90
C GLU A 92 18.89 -10.62 -3.52
N ASN A 93 19.79 -11.24 -2.79
CA ASN A 93 19.70 -12.64 -2.37
C ASN A 93 18.93 -12.84 -1.05
N GLU A 94 18.48 -11.77 -0.40
CA GLU A 94 17.68 -11.86 0.80
C GLU A 94 16.33 -12.55 0.52
N PRO A 95 15.84 -13.39 1.42
CA PRO A 95 14.54 -14.03 1.24
C PRO A 95 13.39 -13.01 1.31
N GLU A 96 12.20 -13.44 0.88
CA GLU A 96 10.99 -12.67 1.20
C GLU A 96 10.84 -12.50 2.71
N ARG A 97 10.40 -11.31 3.14
CA ARG A 97 10.37 -10.84 4.53
C ARG A 97 11.74 -10.62 5.18
N GLY A 98 12.83 -10.72 4.42
CA GLY A 98 14.19 -10.37 4.85
C GLY A 98 14.47 -8.87 4.75
N GLY A 99 15.76 -8.51 4.81
CA GLY A 99 16.24 -7.13 4.76
C GLY A 99 15.84 -6.40 3.48
N ARG A 100 15.80 -7.08 2.33
CA ARG A 100 15.34 -6.51 1.06
C ARG A 100 13.90 -6.00 1.17
N CYS A 101 12.98 -6.77 1.76
CA CYS A 101 11.59 -6.35 1.91
C CYS A 101 11.46 -5.15 2.84
N LEU A 102 12.18 -5.13 3.95
CA LEU A 102 12.20 -3.98 4.86
C LEU A 102 12.71 -2.73 4.15
N LYS A 103 13.81 -2.84 3.40
CA LYS A 103 14.37 -1.72 2.63
C LYS A 103 13.40 -1.22 1.56
N CYS A 104 12.73 -2.13 0.84
CA CYS A 104 11.69 -1.80 -0.13
C CYS A 104 10.53 -1.01 0.52
N PHE A 105 10.08 -1.41 1.71
CA PHE A 105 9.03 -0.67 2.42
C PHE A 105 9.52 0.71 2.83
N LYS A 106 10.75 0.83 3.36
CA LYS A 106 11.36 2.11 3.73
C LYS A 106 11.42 3.07 2.54
N LEU A 107 11.89 2.65 1.38
CA LEU A 107 11.96 3.47 0.17
C LEU A 107 10.59 4.01 -0.24
N ARG A 108 9.59 3.14 -0.30
CA ARG A 108 8.23 3.50 -0.74
C ARG A 108 7.50 4.38 0.26
N LEU A 109 7.64 4.09 1.55
CA LEU A 109 6.98 4.87 2.60
C LEU A 109 7.68 6.20 2.87
N ALA A 110 9.01 6.30 2.67
CA ALA A 110 9.72 7.57 2.71
C ALA A 110 9.21 8.54 1.63
N GLU A 111 9.01 8.05 0.41
CA GLU A 111 8.45 8.85 -0.67
C GLU A 111 7.00 9.27 -0.38
N THR A 112 6.20 8.37 0.23
CA THR A 112 4.85 8.68 0.67
C THR A 112 4.85 9.76 1.77
N ALA A 113 5.76 9.68 2.73
CA ALA A 113 5.87 10.66 3.82
C ALA A 113 6.37 12.02 3.31
N ARG A 114 7.34 12.04 2.37
CA ARG A 114 7.80 13.27 1.71
C ARG A 114 6.64 13.95 0.99
N TYR A 115 5.89 13.20 0.18
CA TYR A 115 4.73 13.73 -0.52
C TYR A 115 3.68 14.27 0.46
N ALA A 116 3.42 13.56 1.56
CA ALA A 116 2.49 14.00 2.59
C ALA A 116 2.88 15.35 3.18
N HIS A 117 4.16 15.51 3.54
CA HIS A 117 4.73 16.76 4.04
C HIS A 117 4.53 17.92 3.05
N GLU A 118 4.94 17.71 1.79
CA GLU A 118 4.89 18.75 0.74
C GLU A 118 3.45 19.19 0.40
N HIS A 119 2.45 18.31 0.61
CA HIS A 119 1.05 18.55 0.24
C HIS A 119 0.09 18.67 1.43
N GLY A 120 0.63 18.81 2.64
CA GLY A 120 -0.15 19.11 3.84
C GLY A 120 -1.02 17.97 4.35
N PHE A 121 -0.66 16.69 4.07
CA PHE A 121 -1.29 15.56 4.72
C PHE A 121 -0.66 15.33 6.10
N THR A 122 -1.50 15.16 7.10
CA THR A 122 -1.07 14.91 8.48
C THR A 122 -1.07 13.44 8.86
N VAL A 123 -1.69 12.57 8.06
CA VAL A 123 -1.77 11.12 8.32
C VAL A 123 -1.48 10.33 7.07
N ILE A 124 -0.58 9.35 7.19
CA ILE A 124 -0.31 8.37 6.14
C ILE A 124 -0.52 6.95 6.66
N THR A 125 -0.94 6.05 5.78
CA THR A 125 -1.01 4.60 6.03
C THR A 125 -0.75 3.83 4.75
N THR A 126 -0.76 2.49 4.82
CA THR A 126 -0.47 1.66 3.63
C THR A 126 -1.35 0.43 3.51
N THR A 127 -1.68 0.08 2.29
CA THR A 127 -2.36 -1.18 1.95
C THR A 127 -1.44 -2.41 2.06
N LEU A 128 -0.13 -2.24 2.22
CA LEU A 128 0.79 -3.36 2.47
C LEU A 128 0.40 -4.16 3.70
N ALA A 129 -0.16 -3.49 4.71
CA ALA A 129 -0.61 -4.09 5.97
C ALA A 129 -1.86 -4.99 5.85
N SER A 130 -2.47 -5.10 4.65
CA SER A 130 -3.55 -6.06 4.37
C SER A 130 -3.03 -7.45 4.02
N SER A 131 -1.81 -7.56 3.51
CA SER A 131 -1.26 -8.81 3.02
C SER A 131 -0.71 -9.69 4.14
N ARG A 132 -1.24 -10.90 4.29
CA ARG A 132 -0.71 -11.90 5.23
C ARG A 132 0.70 -12.41 4.87
N TRP A 133 1.13 -12.17 3.64
CA TRP A 133 2.44 -12.57 3.15
C TRP A 133 3.56 -11.58 3.50
N LYS A 134 3.22 -10.43 4.07
CA LYS A 134 4.19 -9.40 4.48
C LYS A 134 4.31 -9.35 6.01
N SER A 135 5.47 -8.98 6.53
CA SER A 135 5.66 -8.73 7.97
C SER A 135 5.02 -7.40 8.35
N LEU A 136 4.06 -7.42 9.28
CA LEU A 136 3.43 -6.21 9.79
C LEU A 136 4.42 -5.37 10.60
N ASP A 137 5.31 -6.04 11.34
CA ASP A 137 6.34 -5.37 12.15
C ASP A 137 7.30 -4.58 11.27
N GLN A 138 7.76 -5.18 10.14
CA GLN A 138 8.60 -4.48 9.17
C GLN A 138 7.88 -3.30 8.50
N ILE A 139 6.58 -3.44 8.22
CA ILE A 139 5.78 -2.35 7.64
C ILE A 139 5.68 -1.19 8.63
N ASN A 140 5.40 -1.48 9.90
CA ASN A 140 5.30 -0.46 10.94
C ASN A 140 6.67 0.17 11.28
N GLU A 141 7.74 -0.64 11.30
CA GLU A 141 9.11 -0.11 11.41
C GLU A 141 9.40 0.88 10.28
N ALA A 142 9.12 0.49 9.04
CA ALA A 142 9.37 1.34 7.89
C ALA A 142 8.50 2.60 7.90
N GLY A 143 7.25 2.50 8.33
CA GLY A 143 6.34 3.65 8.43
C GLY A 143 6.77 4.66 9.49
N ARG A 144 7.13 4.20 10.69
CA ARG A 144 7.66 5.07 11.74
C ARG A 144 8.94 5.79 11.29
N TRP A 145 9.88 5.02 10.73
CA TRP A 145 11.12 5.59 10.19
C TRP A 145 10.87 6.61 9.07
N ALA A 146 9.88 6.37 8.20
CA ALA A 146 9.58 7.26 7.08
C ALA A 146 9.08 8.64 7.52
N VAL A 147 8.36 8.72 8.64
CA VAL A 147 7.81 10.00 9.15
C VAL A 147 8.75 10.73 10.12
N GLU A 148 9.86 10.12 10.56
CA GLU A 148 10.80 10.77 11.48
C GLU A 148 11.25 12.18 11.03
N PRO A 149 11.51 12.46 9.72
CA PRO A 149 11.89 13.79 9.27
C PRO A 149 10.74 14.82 9.28
N TYR A 150 9.49 14.38 9.43
CA TYR A 150 8.28 15.19 9.24
C TYR A 150 7.38 15.11 10.47
N PRO A 151 7.64 15.90 11.54
CA PRO A 151 6.92 15.77 12.81
C PRO A 151 5.41 16.04 12.73
N GLU A 152 4.95 16.71 11.70
CA GLU A 152 3.51 16.95 11.45
C GLU A 152 2.81 15.78 10.76
N VAL A 153 3.56 14.81 10.22
CA VAL A 153 3.02 13.64 9.53
C VAL A 153 3.02 12.43 10.48
N VAL A 154 1.88 11.86 10.73
CA VAL A 154 1.70 10.71 11.61
C VAL A 154 1.58 9.42 10.81
N TRP A 155 2.37 8.42 11.16
CA TRP A 155 2.19 7.06 10.67
C TRP A 155 1.02 6.40 11.38
N TRP A 156 -0.02 6.04 10.63
CA TRP A 156 -1.16 5.31 11.16
C TRP A 156 -0.92 3.80 11.09
N GLU A 157 -0.57 3.21 12.23
CA GLU A 157 -0.36 1.77 12.41
C GLU A 157 -1.68 1.02 12.39
N GLN A 158 -2.16 0.67 11.23
CA GLN A 158 -3.41 -0.05 11.11
C GLN A 158 -3.21 -1.47 10.59
N ASN A 159 -3.80 -2.45 11.28
CA ASN A 159 -3.81 -3.83 10.84
C ASN A 159 -5.05 -4.12 9.97
N TRP A 160 -4.90 -3.97 8.67
CA TRP A 160 -5.96 -4.17 7.69
C TRP A 160 -6.34 -5.64 7.42
N ARG A 161 -5.85 -6.60 8.23
CA ARG A 161 -6.20 -8.04 8.16
C ARG A 161 -7.39 -8.39 9.05
N LYS A 162 -7.88 -7.42 9.85
CA LYS A 162 -8.97 -7.59 10.82
C LYS A 162 -10.30 -7.08 10.27
N GLY A 163 -11.36 -7.22 11.06
CA GLY A 163 -12.66 -6.61 10.78
C GLY A 163 -13.41 -7.18 9.58
N GLY A 164 -13.06 -8.39 9.09
CA GLY A 164 -13.72 -8.98 7.91
C GLY A 164 -13.25 -8.40 6.58
N LEU A 165 -12.18 -7.57 6.58
CA LEU A 165 -11.67 -6.94 5.36
C LEU A 165 -11.09 -7.94 4.36
N SER A 166 -10.57 -9.07 4.84
CA SER A 166 -10.05 -10.13 3.94
C SER A 166 -11.17 -10.79 3.12
N GLU A 167 -12.29 -11.08 3.76
CA GLU A 167 -13.48 -11.66 3.12
C GLU A 167 -14.12 -10.66 2.16
N ARG A 168 -14.23 -9.40 2.61
CA ARG A 168 -14.77 -8.33 1.76
C ARG A 168 -13.89 -8.09 0.52
N ARG A 169 -12.57 -8.12 0.67
CA ARG A 169 -11.62 -8.04 -0.44
C ARG A 169 -11.88 -9.10 -1.51
N ILE A 170 -12.08 -10.37 -1.09
CA ILE A 170 -12.35 -11.48 -2.02
C ILE A 170 -13.65 -11.21 -2.79
N ALA A 171 -14.67 -10.68 -2.14
CA ALA A 171 -15.93 -10.34 -2.78
C ALA A 171 -15.74 -9.21 -3.82
N ILE A 172 -15.03 -8.14 -3.46
CA ILE A 172 -14.78 -6.99 -4.35
C ILE A 172 -13.92 -7.40 -5.56
N ILE A 173 -12.93 -8.26 -5.38
CA ILE A 173 -12.11 -8.77 -6.50
C ILE A 173 -12.99 -9.41 -7.57
N LYS A 174 -14.01 -10.19 -7.17
CA LYS A 174 -14.96 -10.82 -8.10
C LYS A 174 -15.95 -9.81 -8.68
N GLU A 175 -16.42 -8.87 -7.87
CA GLU A 175 -17.40 -7.85 -8.26
C GLU A 175 -16.86 -6.91 -9.34
N TYR A 176 -15.58 -6.53 -9.23
CA TYR A 176 -14.92 -5.61 -10.16
C TYR A 176 -14.04 -6.30 -11.20
N ASP A 177 -13.98 -7.63 -11.18
CA ASP A 177 -13.11 -8.46 -12.05
C ASP A 177 -11.66 -7.98 -12.04
N PHE A 178 -11.10 -7.83 -10.82
CA PHE A 178 -9.74 -7.33 -10.67
C PHE A 178 -8.69 -8.33 -11.12
N TYR A 179 -7.68 -7.82 -11.79
CA TYR A 179 -6.46 -8.55 -12.09
C TYR A 179 -5.84 -9.12 -10.80
N ASN A 180 -5.61 -10.42 -10.78
CA ASN A 180 -5.06 -11.10 -9.61
C ASN A 180 -3.57 -11.40 -9.83
N GLN A 181 -2.72 -10.54 -9.29
CA GLN A 181 -1.27 -10.69 -9.41
C GLN A 181 -0.75 -11.99 -8.80
N GLN A 182 0.25 -12.60 -9.47
CA GLN A 182 0.82 -13.88 -9.08
C GLN A 182 1.99 -13.78 -8.09
N TYR A 183 2.56 -12.59 -7.89
CA TYR A 183 3.73 -12.32 -7.04
C TYR A 183 3.66 -10.95 -6.37
N CYS A 184 4.58 -10.68 -5.43
CA CYS A 184 4.58 -9.41 -4.66
C CYS A 184 4.76 -8.18 -5.54
N GLY A 185 5.59 -8.28 -6.58
CA GLY A 185 5.84 -7.21 -7.55
C GLY A 185 7.29 -7.13 -8.03
N CYS A 186 8.28 -7.30 -7.16
CA CYS A 186 9.67 -7.27 -7.59
C CYS A 186 10.07 -8.58 -8.27
N GLU A 187 11.07 -8.52 -9.16
CA GLU A 187 11.63 -9.65 -9.87
C GLU A 187 12.10 -10.78 -8.94
N PHE A 188 12.58 -10.42 -7.74
CA PHE A 188 13.04 -11.38 -6.73
C PHE A 188 11.91 -12.16 -6.05
N SER A 189 10.65 -11.74 -6.25
CA SER A 189 9.46 -12.43 -5.75
C SER A 189 8.73 -13.22 -6.84
N MET A 190 9.20 -13.16 -8.08
CA MET A 190 8.68 -13.98 -9.17
C MET A 190 9.00 -15.45 -8.90
N ARG A 191 7.99 -16.30 -8.99
CA ARG A 191 8.25 -17.75 -8.92
C ARG A 191 9.01 -18.14 -10.17
N LYS A 192 10.20 -18.73 -9.99
CA LYS A 192 10.88 -19.42 -11.09
C LYS A 192 9.95 -20.55 -11.51
N GLU A 193 9.53 -20.57 -12.75
CA GLU A 193 8.86 -21.74 -13.31
C GLU A 193 9.79 -22.92 -13.06
N GLN A 194 9.29 -23.94 -12.37
CA GLN A 194 10.01 -25.21 -12.27
C GLN A 194 9.94 -25.83 -13.66
N VAL A 195 11.06 -25.72 -14.39
CA VAL A 195 11.29 -26.47 -15.64
C VAL A 195 11.53 -27.93 -15.31
#